data_e36f8e11ca27d5489795811f83eb5709
#
_entry.id   e36f8e11ca27d5489795811f83eb5709
#
_cell.length_a   1.000
_cell.length_b   1.000
_cell.length_c   1.000
_cell.angle_alpha   90.00
_cell.angle_beta   90.00
_cell.angle_gamma   90.00
#
_symmetry.space_group_name_H-M   'P 1'
#
loop_
_entity.id
_entity.type
_entity.pdbx_description
1 polymer ?
#
loop_
_entity_poly.entity_id
_entity_poly.type
_entity_poly.pdbx_seq_one_letter_code
_entity_poly.pdbx_strand_id
1 'polypeptide(L)'
;EAMYNDARADPDIFYNEDDGYYYLTGSTYEIKSTDSTNNQKDSYRSIGLKRAKTINGLKDAAEHIIIKPENGTPGHEDQYPNSFYGWSAFIWAQEFHKINGKWWIVAGFHKGASSANGGWCNNTTLIPYTGDEQSIKDGGFLEAENWGEPTVLEGAAFDVTYFEREENGKAQGYWLFPKSAGLYLAKAKMGDGVTPLVDGSLEHIYQVSQQFEYGKYAPTPEDNSEGSDQAIVEAPFMFEHGDYVYIAYAGATVDKYYNTNVMRAAKNADL
;
A
#
# COMPACT_ATOMS: atom_id res chain seq x y z
N GLU A 1 17.74 11.39 -10.94
CA GLU A 1 17.40 12.22 -9.78
C GLU A 1 16.27 11.58 -8.99
N ALA A 2 16.34 11.68 -7.66
CA ALA A 2 15.28 11.14 -6.80
C ALA A 2 13.99 11.94 -6.96
N MET A 3 12.83 11.26 -6.89
CA MET A 3 11.52 11.90 -6.94
C MET A 3 11.10 12.51 -5.61
N TYR A 4 11.77 12.14 -4.53
CA TYR A 4 11.68 12.75 -3.21
C TYR A 4 13.07 13.23 -2.77
N ASN A 5 13.11 14.31 -2.01
CA ASN A 5 14.35 14.83 -1.43
C ASN A 5 14.75 14.11 -0.14
N ASP A 6 13.87 13.35 0.42
CA ASP A 6 14.00 12.59 1.65
C ASP A 6 13.74 11.09 1.39
N ALA A 7 14.16 10.25 2.30
CA ALA A 7 13.98 8.82 2.17
C ALA A 7 12.50 8.45 2.18
N ARG A 8 12.09 7.66 1.20
CA ARG A 8 10.75 7.07 1.09
C ARG A 8 10.88 5.60 0.78
N ALA A 9 9.95 4.81 1.30
CA ALA A 9 9.78 3.41 0.95
C ALA A 9 8.48 3.22 0.18
N ASP A 10 8.32 2.06 -0.43
CA ASP A 10 7.07 1.59 -1.05
C ASP A 10 6.44 2.62 -2.00
N PRO A 11 7.17 3.09 -3.02
CA PRO A 11 6.64 4.11 -3.92
C PRO A 11 5.51 3.52 -4.77
N ASP A 12 4.38 4.24 -4.82
CA ASP A 12 3.28 3.99 -5.75
C ASP A 12 3.17 5.16 -6.72
N ILE A 13 3.27 4.87 -8.02
CA ILE A 13 3.03 5.82 -9.10
C ILE A 13 1.84 5.34 -9.91
N PHE A 14 0.80 6.15 -9.97
CA PHE A 14 -0.36 5.85 -10.77
C PHE A 14 -0.74 7.00 -11.70
N TYR A 15 -1.38 6.66 -12.80
CA TYR A 15 -1.96 7.62 -13.74
C TYR A 15 -3.47 7.68 -13.54
N ASN A 16 -4.00 8.87 -13.39
CA ASN A 16 -5.44 9.07 -13.31
C ASN A 16 -5.95 9.59 -14.66
N GLU A 17 -6.72 8.76 -15.36
CA GLU A 17 -7.32 9.11 -16.64
C GLU A 17 -8.36 10.23 -16.52
N ASP A 18 -9.01 10.37 -15.36
CA ASP A 18 -10.07 11.34 -15.13
C ASP A 18 -9.54 12.79 -15.14
N ASP A 19 -8.30 13.02 -14.72
CA ASP A 19 -7.66 14.35 -14.74
C ASP A 19 -6.42 14.45 -15.64
N GLY A 20 -5.91 13.31 -16.10
CA GLY A 20 -4.75 13.26 -16.97
C GLY A 20 -3.43 13.60 -16.27
N TYR A 21 -3.28 13.23 -14.99
CA TYR A 21 -2.06 13.43 -14.21
C TYR A 21 -1.48 12.12 -13.69
N TYR A 22 -0.17 12.13 -13.53
CA TYR A 22 0.55 11.15 -12.72
C TYR A 22 0.58 11.60 -11.27
N TYR A 23 0.47 10.64 -10.38
CA TYR A 23 0.54 10.82 -8.94
C TYR A 23 1.66 9.96 -8.37
N LEU A 24 2.28 10.41 -7.29
CA LEU A 24 3.30 9.69 -6.57
C LEU A 24 3.03 9.79 -5.07
N THR A 25 3.00 8.66 -4.43
CA THR A 25 3.00 8.52 -2.97
C THR A 25 4.07 7.52 -2.53
N GLY A 26 4.29 7.37 -1.25
CA GLY A 26 5.21 6.40 -0.65
C GLY A 26 5.21 6.49 0.85
N SER A 27 5.57 5.40 1.51
CA SER A 27 5.69 5.35 2.96
C SER A 27 6.64 6.43 3.46
N THR A 28 6.17 7.26 4.39
CA THR A 28 6.90 8.43 4.88
C THR A 28 7.96 8.03 5.88
N TYR A 29 9.21 8.27 5.57
CA TYR A 29 10.33 8.05 6.47
C TYR A 29 10.93 9.41 6.87
N GLU A 30 10.41 10.03 7.91
CA GLU A 30 10.95 11.27 8.45
C GLU A 30 12.01 10.97 9.51
N ILE A 31 13.28 11.21 9.17
CA ILE A 31 14.37 11.21 10.15
C ILE A 31 14.44 12.62 10.73
N LYS A 32 13.68 12.91 11.78
CA LYS A 32 13.74 14.21 12.48
C LYS A 32 14.64 14.20 13.71
N SER A 33 15.12 13.04 14.15
CA SER A 33 15.93 12.92 15.34
C SER A 33 17.27 12.29 15.04
N THR A 34 18.35 12.89 15.57
CA THR A 34 19.68 12.28 15.61
C THR A 34 19.79 11.21 16.70
N ASP A 35 18.74 11.00 17.47
CA ASP A 35 18.63 9.97 18.50
C ASP A 35 18.11 8.68 17.88
N SER A 36 19.00 7.72 17.70
CA SER A 36 18.71 6.40 17.11
C SER A 36 17.65 5.59 17.86
N THR A 37 17.34 5.95 19.10
CA THR A 37 16.30 5.28 19.91
C THR A 37 14.89 5.85 19.67
N ASN A 38 14.77 7.00 19.01
CA ASN A 38 13.51 7.70 18.77
C ASN A 38 13.12 7.79 17.28
N ASN A 39 13.93 7.29 16.38
CA ASN A 39 13.76 7.44 14.92
C ASN A 39 12.44 6.86 14.38
N GLN A 40 11.82 5.93 15.09
CA GLN A 40 10.54 5.34 14.63
C GLN A 40 9.31 6.14 15.07
N LYS A 41 9.42 7.01 16.08
CA LYS A 41 8.25 7.73 16.60
C LYS A 41 7.69 8.80 15.66
N ASP A 42 8.52 9.31 14.76
CA ASP A 42 8.12 10.36 13.81
C ASP A 42 8.01 9.86 12.38
N SER A 43 8.31 8.57 12.13
CA SER A 43 8.20 7.94 10.83
C SER A 43 6.80 7.39 10.59
N TYR A 44 6.40 7.30 9.32
CA TYR A 44 5.16 6.65 8.90
C TYR A 44 3.88 7.25 9.49
N ARG A 45 3.82 8.60 9.62
CA ARG A 45 2.71 9.29 10.30
C ARG A 45 1.74 9.99 9.39
N SER A 46 1.99 9.97 8.09
CA SER A 46 1.15 10.70 7.14
C SER A 46 1.17 10.03 5.78
N ILE A 47 0.18 10.37 4.97
CA ILE A 47 0.18 10.09 3.53
C ILE A 47 0.37 11.42 2.82
N GLY A 48 1.49 11.52 2.08
CA GLY A 48 1.77 12.61 1.17
C GLY A 48 1.49 12.21 -0.27
N LEU A 49 1.08 13.16 -1.09
CA LEU A 49 0.77 12.96 -2.50
C LEU A 49 1.37 14.08 -3.34
N LYS A 50 2.03 13.72 -4.42
CA LYS A 50 2.52 14.62 -5.47
C LYS A 50 1.72 14.41 -6.75
N ARG A 51 1.59 15.45 -7.57
CA ARG A 51 0.90 15.39 -8.86
C ARG A 51 1.67 16.14 -9.94
N ALA A 52 1.80 15.53 -11.11
CA ALA A 52 2.40 16.18 -12.29
C ALA A 52 1.85 15.62 -13.61
N LYS A 53 1.99 16.39 -14.69
CA LYS A 53 1.59 15.95 -16.05
C LYS A 53 2.51 14.86 -16.63
N THR A 54 3.69 14.69 -16.09
CA THR A 54 4.66 13.67 -16.51
C THR A 54 5.30 13.02 -15.30
N ILE A 55 5.78 11.79 -15.45
CA ILE A 55 6.53 11.10 -14.39
C ILE A 55 7.75 11.93 -13.95
N ASN A 56 8.50 12.49 -14.90
CA ASN A 56 9.65 13.33 -14.56
C ASN A 56 9.28 14.60 -13.79
N GLY A 57 8.09 15.14 -14.02
CA GLY A 57 7.60 16.31 -13.32
C GLY A 57 7.30 16.06 -11.83
N LEU A 58 7.13 14.81 -11.44
CA LEU A 58 6.84 14.45 -10.04
C LEU A 58 7.99 14.81 -9.09
N LYS A 59 9.23 14.81 -9.57
CA LYS A 59 10.39 15.19 -8.76
C LYS A 59 10.31 16.63 -8.24
N ASP A 60 9.80 17.55 -9.05
CA ASP A 60 9.72 18.98 -8.77
C ASP A 60 8.33 19.39 -8.23
N ALA A 61 7.36 18.47 -8.22
CA ALA A 61 6.02 18.71 -7.71
C ALA A 61 6.02 18.86 -6.18
N ALA A 62 5.21 19.79 -5.69
CA ALA A 62 4.96 19.93 -4.26
C ALA A 62 4.28 18.69 -3.70
N GLU A 63 4.66 18.29 -2.50
CA GLU A 63 3.98 17.24 -1.76
C GLU A 63 2.88 17.84 -0.89
N HIS A 64 1.70 17.26 -0.94
CA HIS A 64 0.54 17.61 -0.13
C HIS A 64 0.27 16.49 0.86
N ILE A 65 0.19 16.84 2.15
CA ILE A 65 -0.22 15.89 3.19
C ILE A 65 -1.73 15.79 3.18
N ILE A 66 -2.25 14.62 2.82
CA ILE A 66 -3.70 14.39 2.66
C ILE A 66 -4.29 13.56 3.78
N ILE A 67 -3.50 12.71 4.44
CA ILE A 67 -3.91 11.92 5.60
C ILE A 67 -2.88 12.12 6.70
N LYS A 68 -3.36 12.44 7.90
CA LYS A 68 -2.54 12.51 9.11
C LYS A 68 -3.34 12.07 10.33
N PRO A 69 -3.29 10.76 10.68
CA PRO A 69 -3.91 10.30 11.91
C PRO A 69 -3.22 10.93 13.12
N GLU A 70 -3.99 11.33 14.12
CA GLU A 70 -3.48 11.76 15.40
C GLU A 70 -3.57 10.62 16.41
N ASN A 71 -2.55 10.45 17.22
CA ASN A 71 -2.42 9.37 18.21
C ASN A 71 -3.41 9.51 19.37
N GLY A 72 -4.70 9.52 19.09
CA GLY A 72 -5.73 9.55 20.12
C GLY A 72 -5.66 10.75 21.08
N THR A 73 -4.98 11.85 20.71
CA THR A 73 -4.91 13.05 21.52
C THR A 73 -6.11 13.92 21.19
N PRO A 74 -7.11 14.04 22.07
CA PRO A 74 -8.23 14.94 21.86
C PRO A 74 -7.76 16.38 21.64
N GLY A 75 -8.37 17.08 20.70
CA GLY A 75 -8.10 18.50 20.45
C GLY A 75 -7.15 18.78 19.29
N HIS A 76 -6.79 17.77 18.52
CA HIS A 76 -6.00 17.94 17.30
C HIS A 76 -6.80 17.66 16.01
N GLU A 77 -8.06 17.31 16.13
CA GLU A 77 -8.96 16.94 15.04
C GLU A 77 -9.19 18.07 14.04
N ASP A 78 -9.08 19.31 14.51
CA ASP A 78 -9.28 20.52 13.73
C ASP A 78 -8.06 20.95 12.91
N GLN A 79 -6.88 20.39 13.19
CA GLN A 79 -5.67 20.67 12.40
C GLN A 79 -5.67 19.93 11.05
N TYR A 80 -6.31 18.76 11.01
CA TYR A 80 -6.44 17.92 9.83
C TYR A 80 -7.86 17.38 9.80
N PRO A 81 -8.65 17.73 8.76
CA PRO A 81 -10.07 17.35 8.68
C PRO A 81 -10.33 15.85 8.74
N ASN A 82 -9.34 15.05 8.36
CA ASN A 82 -9.40 13.59 8.39
C ASN A 82 -8.49 12.96 9.44
N SER A 83 -8.31 13.62 10.59
CA SER A 83 -7.68 12.98 11.75
C SER A 83 -8.51 11.81 12.24
N PHE A 84 -7.84 10.66 12.43
CA PHE A 84 -8.52 9.41 12.77
C PHE A 84 -8.29 9.08 14.24
N TYR A 85 -9.25 9.41 15.09
CA TYR A 85 -9.18 9.11 16.51
C TYR A 85 -8.99 7.60 16.78
N GLY A 86 -8.00 7.26 17.61
CA GLY A 86 -7.67 5.88 17.92
C GLY A 86 -6.82 5.14 16.86
N TRP A 87 -6.44 5.85 15.80
CA TRP A 87 -5.47 5.36 14.82
C TRP A 87 -4.12 5.97 15.12
N SER A 88 -3.11 5.15 15.25
CA SER A 88 -1.75 5.61 15.45
C SER A 88 -0.98 5.65 14.14
N ALA A 89 0.21 6.22 14.19
CA ALA A 89 1.21 6.17 13.12
C ALA A 89 1.45 4.72 12.62
N PHE A 90 2.42 4.52 11.77
CA PHE A 90 2.72 3.30 11.03
C PHE A 90 1.78 3.08 9.85
N ILE A 91 1.70 4.10 9.01
CA ILE A 91 1.06 4.01 7.70
C ILE A 91 2.10 3.47 6.72
N TRP A 92 1.85 2.29 6.18
CA TRP A 92 2.75 1.62 5.28
C TRP A 92 2.12 1.33 3.91
N ALA A 93 2.96 1.41 2.87
CA ALA A 93 2.68 0.93 1.53
C ALA A 93 1.29 1.32 1.01
N GLN A 94 0.96 2.62 1.12
CA GLN A 94 -0.29 3.12 0.60
C GLN A 94 -0.31 3.08 -0.94
N GLU A 95 -1.43 2.65 -1.47
CA GLU A 95 -1.75 2.62 -2.88
C GLU A 95 -3.08 3.34 -3.14
N PHE A 96 -3.25 3.86 -4.35
CA PHE A 96 -4.48 4.50 -4.80
C PHE A 96 -5.13 3.65 -5.87
N HIS A 97 -6.38 3.25 -5.64
CA HIS A 97 -7.11 2.38 -6.55
C HIS A 97 -8.50 2.89 -6.86
N LYS A 98 -8.88 2.80 -8.14
CA LYS A 98 -10.27 2.97 -8.56
C LYS A 98 -10.96 1.63 -8.46
N ILE A 99 -11.80 1.47 -7.45
CA ILE A 99 -12.49 0.24 -7.11
C ILE A 99 -13.97 0.43 -7.39
N ASN A 100 -14.51 -0.36 -8.30
CA ASN A 100 -15.92 -0.27 -8.69
C ASN A 100 -16.36 1.18 -9.04
N GLY A 101 -15.49 1.88 -9.79
CA GLY A 101 -15.74 3.25 -10.23
C GLY A 101 -15.48 4.36 -9.21
N LYS A 102 -15.06 4.03 -7.98
CA LYS A 102 -14.74 5.00 -6.92
C LYS A 102 -13.27 4.91 -6.52
N TRP A 103 -12.67 6.04 -6.16
CA TRP A 103 -11.29 6.09 -5.70
C TRP A 103 -11.18 5.82 -4.20
N TRP A 104 -10.12 5.07 -3.86
CA TRP A 104 -9.80 4.67 -2.50
C TRP A 104 -8.30 4.73 -2.27
N ILE A 105 -7.90 5.10 -1.06
CA ILE A 105 -6.57 4.81 -0.55
C ILE A 105 -6.64 3.46 0.16
N VAL A 106 -5.69 2.58 -0.16
CA VAL A 106 -5.50 1.29 0.48
C VAL A 106 -4.15 1.34 1.18
N ALA A 107 -4.10 1.21 2.49
CA ALA A 107 -2.86 1.34 3.24
C ALA A 107 -2.86 0.45 4.48
N GLY A 108 -1.68 0.02 4.90
CA GLY A 108 -1.51 -0.58 6.22
C GLY A 108 -1.50 0.50 7.31
N PHE A 109 -2.25 0.27 8.39
CA PHE A 109 -2.31 1.15 9.56
C PHE A 109 -2.16 0.35 10.84
N HIS A 110 -1.70 1.03 11.88
CA HIS A 110 -1.85 0.54 13.24
C HIS A 110 -3.09 1.16 13.86
N LYS A 111 -4.07 0.33 14.22
CA LYS A 111 -5.26 0.74 14.96
C LYS A 111 -5.14 0.33 16.42
N GLY A 112 -5.36 1.28 17.31
CA GLY A 112 -5.31 1.08 18.76
C GLY A 112 -4.43 2.07 19.46
N ALA A 113 -4.35 1.99 20.78
CA ALA A 113 -3.47 2.83 21.58
C ALA A 113 -2.03 2.62 21.09
N SER A 114 -1.38 3.71 20.71
CA SER A 114 0.04 3.71 20.41
C SER A 114 0.78 3.07 21.57
N SER A 115 1.32 1.88 21.37
CA SER A 115 2.34 1.43 22.29
C SER A 115 3.51 2.41 22.16
N ALA A 116 4.04 2.88 23.26
CA ALA A 116 5.23 3.71 23.29
C ALA A 116 6.44 3.07 22.56
N ASN A 117 6.30 1.82 22.12
CA ASN A 117 7.31 0.97 21.51
C ASN A 117 7.07 0.69 20.02
N GLY A 118 6.25 1.50 19.33
CA GLY A 118 6.00 1.33 17.91
C GLY A 118 5.19 0.06 17.61
N GLY A 119 3.90 0.18 17.44
CA GLY A 119 3.07 -0.92 16.95
C GLY A 119 3.31 -1.14 15.45
N TRP A 120 3.44 -2.38 15.03
CA TRP A 120 3.44 -2.74 13.62
C TRP A 120 2.06 -2.49 13.01
N CYS A 121 1.99 -2.31 11.68
CA CYS A 121 0.72 -2.36 10.97
C CYS A 121 -0.06 -3.62 11.34
N ASN A 122 -1.29 -3.44 11.77
CA ASN A 122 -2.15 -4.55 12.17
C ASN A 122 -3.48 -4.60 11.39
N ASN A 123 -3.70 -3.61 10.53
CA ASN A 123 -4.91 -3.52 9.72
C ASN A 123 -4.59 -2.96 8.33
N THR A 124 -5.28 -3.48 7.33
CA THR A 124 -5.44 -2.78 6.05
C THR A 124 -6.65 -1.88 6.12
N THR A 125 -6.46 -0.65 5.73
CA THR A 125 -7.46 0.42 5.84
C THR A 125 -7.81 0.92 4.45
N LEU A 126 -9.10 1.11 4.22
CA LEU A 126 -9.67 1.69 3.02
C LEU A 126 -10.20 3.08 3.35
N ILE A 127 -9.72 4.10 2.63
CA ILE A 127 -10.13 5.49 2.82
C ILE A 127 -10.80 5.96 1.53
N PRO A 128 -12.11 6.28 1.55
CA PRO A 128 -12.83 6.65 0.36
C PRO A 128 -12.52 8.10 -0.06
N TYR A 129 -12.45 8.34 -1.37
CA TYR A 129 -12.56 9.68 -1.92
C TYR A 129 -14.04 10.10 -1.89
N THR A 130 -14.32 11.25 -1.31
CA THR A 130 -15.68 11.75 -1.10
C THR A 130 -16.06 12.91 -2.03
N GLY A 131 -15.09 13.44 -2.78
CA GLY A 131 -15.35 14.46 -3.80
C GLY A 131 -16.07 13.88 -5.03
N ASP A 132 -16.61 14.75 -5.85
CA ASP A 132 -17.22 14.39 -7.13
C ASP A 132 -16.18 14.33 -8.27
N GLU A 133 -16.61 13.93 -9.46
CA GLU A 133 -15.75 13.83 -10.64
C GLU A 133 -15.13 15.19 -11.03
N GLN A 134 -15.83 16.29 -10.81
CA GLN A 134 -15.30 17.60 -11.12
C GLN A 134 -14.18 17.98 -10.15
N SER A 135 -14.33 17.65 -8.88
CA SER A 135 -13.28 17.92 -7.89
C SER A 135 -12.00 17.12 -8.19
N ILE A 136 -12.10 15.90 -8.72
CA ILE A 136 -10.93 15.12 -9.18
C ILE A 136 -10.18 15.90 -10.25
N LYS A 137 -10.88 16.39 -11.27
CA LYS A 137 -10.27 17.18 -12.37
C LYS A 137 -9.61 18.45 -11.87
N ASP A 138 -10.16 19.07 -10.85
CA ASP A 138 -9.65 20.28 -10.22
C ASP A 138 -8.51 20.03 -9.21
N GLY A 139 -8.10 18.78 -9.06
CA GLY A 139 -6.97 18.40 -8.16
C GLY A 139 -7.38 18.01 -6.77
N GLY A 140 -8.63 17.63 -6.58
CA GLY A 140 -9.21 17.31 -5.29
C GLY A 140 -8.54 16.15 -4.53
N PHE A 141 -7.75 15.31 -5.20
CA PHE A 141 -6.95 14.28 -4.51
C PHE A 141 -5.89 14.87 -3.58
N LEU A 142 -5.45 16.10 -3.84
CA LEU A 142 -4.45 16.80 -3.02
C LEU A 142 -5.06 17.49 -1.79
N GLU A 143 -6.38 17.48 -1.66
CA GLU A 143 -7.11 18.16 -0.59
C GLU A 143 -7.56 17.14 0.47
N ALA A 144 -7.10 17.34 1.70
CA ALA A 144 -7.35 16.40 2.80
C ALA A 144 -8.84 16.20 3.11
N GLU A 145 -9.65 17.25 2.97
CA GLU A 145 -11.09 17.21 3.23
C GLU A 145 -11.89 16.34 2.26
N ASN A 146 -11.29 15.96 1.12
CA ASN A 146 -11.93 15.08 0.14
C ASN A 146 -11.72 13.59 0.44
N TRP A 147 -11.00 13.26 1.50
CA TRP A 147 -10.80 11.87 1.94
C TRP A 147 -11.64 11.61 3.19
N GLY A 148 -12.49 10.60 3.11
CA GLY A 148 -13.50 10.31 4.12
C GLY A 148 -13.04 9.37 5.23
N GLU A 149 -14.00 8.91 6.00
CA GLU A 149 -13.78 8.03 7.14
C GLU A 149 -13.19 6.67 6.73
N PRO A 150 -12.16 6.18 7.43
CA PRO A 150 -11.53 4.92 7.13
C PRO A 150 -12.39 3.73 7.53
N THR A 151 -12.31 2.66 6.75
CA THR A 151 -12.86 1.35 7.09
C THR A 151 -11.75 0.30 7.03
N VAL A 152 -11.89 -0.76 7.83
CA VAL A 152 -10.93 -1.86 7.85
C VAL A 152 -11.31 -2.90 6.79
N LEU A 153 -10.32 -3.35 6.01
CA LEU A 153 -10.43 -4.56 5.21
C LEU A 153 -10.10 -5.76 6.09
N GLU A 154 -11.12 -6.45 6.54
CA GLU A 154 -10.95 -7.61 7.41
C GLU A 154 -10.18 -8.74 6.71
N GLY A 155 -9.28 -9.39 7.44
CA GLY A 155 -8.55 -10.55 6.95
C GLY A 155 -7.18 -10.29 6.36
N ALA A 156 -6.80 -9.01 6.16
CA ALA A 156 -5.50 -8.62 5.65
C ALA A 156 -4.86 -7.56 6.55
N ALA A 157 -3.58 -7.70 6.85
CA ALA A 157 -2.89 -6.84 7.82
C ALA A 157 -2.11 -5.68 7.18
N PHE A 158 -1.37 -5.92 6.10
CA PHE A 158 -0.52 -4.93 5.44
C PHE A 158 -0.20 -5.36 4.00
N ASP A 159 0.41 -4.46 3.23
CA ASP A 159 0.88 -4.69 1.85
C ASP A 159 -0.20 -5.26 0.93
N VAL A 160 -1.41 -4.74 1.07
CA VAL A 160 -2.52 -5.17 0.22
C VAL A 160 -2.52 -4.38 -1.06
N THR A 161 -2.59 -5.08 -2.18
CA THR A 161 -2.86 -4.49 -3.48
C THR A 161 -4.23 -4.90 -4.03
N TYR A 162 -4.78 -4.09 -4.90
CA TYR A 162 -6.05 -4.35 -5.58
C TYR A 162 -5.82 -4.48 -7.08
N PHE A 163 -6.49 -5.44 -7.69
CA PHE A 163 -6.48 -5.66 -9.13
C PHE A 163 -7.91 -5.85 -9.64
N GLU A 164 -8.23 -5.25 -10.77
CA GLU A 164 -9.55 -5.36 -11.38
C GLU A 164 -9.41 -5.72 -12.85
N ARG A 165 -10.21 -6.67 -13.30
CA ARG A 165 -10.31 -7.05 -14.71
C ARG A 165 -11.75 -7.30 -15.11
N GLU A 166 -11.99 -7.36 -16.41
CA GLU A 166 -13.29 -7.77 -16.92
C GLU A 166 -13.40 -9.30 -16.98
N GLU A 167 -14.44 -9.84 -16.36
CA GLU A 167 -14.81 -11.23 -16.40
C GLU A 167 -16.26 -11.37 -16.80
N ASN A 168 -16.54 -12.08 -17.89
CA ASN A 168 -17.89 -12.29 -18.39
C ASN A 168 -18.69 -10.99 -18.61
N GLY A 169 -18.02 -9.94 -19.07
CA GLY A 169 -18.61 -8.63 -19.33
C GLY A 169 -18.89 -7.78 -18.09
N LYS A 170 -18.29 -8.13 -16.96
CA LYS A 170 -18.41 -7.38 -15.70
C LYS A 170 -17.04 -7.19 -15.06
N ALA A 171 -16.87 -6.07 -14.37
CA ALA A 171 -15.68 -5.85 -13.56
C ALA A 171 -15.66 -6.81 -12.38
N GLN A 172 -14.53 -7.49 -12.19
CA GLN A 172 -14.23 -8.28 -11.01
C GLN A 172 -12.93 -7.81 -10.40
N GLY A 173 -12.99 -7.42 -9.14
CA GLY A 173 -11.84 -7.02 -8.35
C GLY A 173 -11.28 -8.16 -7.52
N TYR A 174 -9.99 -8.06 -7.24
CA TYR A 174 -9.24 -9.01 -6.44
C TYR A 174 -8.38 -8.28 -5.42
N TRP A 175 -8.31 -8.83 -4.21
CA TRP A 175 -7.39 -8.44 -3.17
C TRP A 175 -6.24 -9.42 -3.11
N LEU A 176 -5.02 -8.92 -3.15
CA LEU A 176 -3.81 -9.73 -3.05
C LEU A 176 -2.96 -9.20 -1.89
N PHE A 177 -2.51 -10.07 -1.01
CA PHE A 177 -1.76 -9.68 0.18
C PHE A 177 -0.86 -10.80 0.71
N PRO A 178 0.21 -10.44 1.42
CA PRO A 178 1.09 -11.41 2.05
C PRO A 178 0.51 -11.91 3.39
N LYS A 179 0.76 -13.19 3.67
CA LYS A 179 0.48 -13.80 4.96
C LYS A 179 1.34 -15.04 5.14
N SER A 180 1.96 -15.20 6.31
CA SER A 180 2.74 -16.42 6.66
C SER A 180 3.75 -16.82 5.58
N ALA A 181 4.54 -15.85 5.08
CA ALA A 181 5.52 -16.05 4.01
C ALA A 181 4.94 -16.63 2.72
N GLY A 182 3.71 -16.26 2.41
CA GLY A 182 3.01 -16.63 1.18
C GLY A 182 2.15 -15.49 0.66
N LEU A 183 1.53 -15.69 -0.49
CA LEU A 183 0.58 -14.76 -1.09
C LEU A 183 -0.81 -15.37 -1.12
N TYR A 184 -1.78 -14.53 -0.78
CA TYR A 184 -3.19 -14.88 -0.73
C TYR A 184 -3.98 -13.95 -1.63
N LEU A 185 -4.85 -14.54 -2.43
CA LEU A 185 -5.77 -13.87 -3.33
C LEU A 185 -7.19 -14.07 -2.84
N ALA A 186 -8.00 -13.02 -2.90
CA ALA A 186 -9.43 -13.12 -2.61
C ALA A 186 -10.22 -12.24 -3.58
N LYS A 187 -11.41 -12.67 -3.96
CA LYS A 187 -12.34 -11.84 -4.74
C LYS A 187 -12.83 -10.68 -3.90
N ALA A 188 -12.89 -9.50 -4.51
CA ALA A 188 -13.55 -8.34 -3.93
C ALA A 188 -15.06 -8.44 -4.18
N LYS A 189 -15.86 -8.15 -3.16
CA LYS A 189 -17.31 -8.06 -3.30
C LYS A 189 -17.64 -6.79 -4.07
N MET A 190 -18.02 -6.96 -5.32
CA MET A 190 -18.39 -5.85 -6.19
C MET A 190 -19.82 -5.38 -5.88
N GLY A 191 -20.00 -4.06 -5.89
CA GLY A 191 -21.32 -3.46 -5.62
C GLY A 191 -21.19 -2.03 -5.11
N ASP A 192 -22.28 -1.47 -4.59
CA ASP A 192 -22.27 -0.13 -4.03
C ASP A 192 -21.58 -0.10 -2.66
N GLY A 193 -20.57 0.76 -2.51
CA GLY A 193 -19.86 1.00 -1.26
C GLY A 193 -18.53 0.26 -1.14
N VAL A 194 -18.12 -0.01 0.10
CA VAL A 194 -16.87 -0.72 0.41
C VAL A 194 -16.90 -2.12 -0.16
N THR A 195 -15.81 -2.54 -0.77
CA THR A 195 -15.66 -3.84 -1.41
C THR A 195 -14.85 -4.80 -0.51
N PRO A 196 -15.49 -5.41 0.50
CA PRO A 196 -14.80 -6.37 1.35
C PRO A 196 -14.41 -7.63 0.56
N LEU A 197 -13.62 -8.48 1.20
CA LEU A 197 -13.36 -9.83 0.69
C LEU A 197 -14.69 -10.59 0.55
N VAL A 198 -14.83 -11.33 -0.55
CA VAL A 198 -15.94 -12.29 -0.69
C VAL A 198 -15.69 -13.47 0.23
N ASP A 199 -16.67 -13.82 1.04
CA ASP A 199 -16.59 -14.97 1.92
C ASP A 199 -16.28 -16.26 1.16
N GLY A 200 -15.29 -17.01 1.66
CA GLY A 200 -14.89 -18.27 1.06
C GLY A 200 -14.09 -18.17 -0.25
N SER A 201 -13.77 -16.96 -0.70
CA SER A 201 -12.96 -16.78 -1.92
C SER A 201 -11.45 -16.69 -1.66
N LEU A 202 -11.02 -16.75 -0.40
CA LEU A 202 -9.60 -16.64 -0.05
C LEU A 202 -8.83 -17.88 -0.50
N GLU A 203 -7.84 -17.67 -1.37
CA GLU A 203 -6.98 -18.73 -1.88
C GLU A 203 -5.51 -18.46 -1.54
N HIS A 204 -4.80 -19.49 -1.13
CA HIS A 204 -3.36 -19.46 -0.98
C HIS A 204 -2.71 -19.78 -2.32
N ILE A 205 -2.22 -18.75 -3.01
CA ILE A 205 -1.72 -18.90 -4.40
C ILE A 205 -0.22 -19.13 -4.48
N TYR A 206 0.53 -18.77 -3.45
CA TYR A 206 1.98 -18.92 -3.43
C TYR A 206 2.50 -19.10 -2.01
N GLN A 207 3.44 -20.03 -1.84
CA GLN A 207 4.23 -20.20 -0.63
C GLN A 207 5.70 -20.03 -0.97
N VAL A 208 6.45 -19.37 -0.11
CA VAL A 208 7.89 -19.26 -0.25
C VAL A 208 8.53 -20.61 -0.57
N SER A 209 9.32 -20.66 -1.62
CA SER A 209 9.93 -21.91 -2.12
C SER A 209 11.31 -21.71 -2.69
N GLN A 210 11.70 -20.47 -2.98
CA GLN A 210 12.96 -20.17 -3.64
C GLN A 210 13.99 -19.67 -2.62
N GLN A 211 15.24 -20.05 -2.79
CA GLN A 211 16.30 -19.70 -1.86
C GLN A 211 16.46 -18.18 -1.69
N PHE A 212 16.26 -17.41 -2.74
CA PHE A 212 16.35 -15.94 -2.71
C PHE A 212 15.24 -15.23 -1.94
N GLU A 213 14.23 -15.97 -1.49
CA GLU A 213 13.12 -15.45 -0.68
C GLU A 213 13.37 -15.57 0.83
N TYR A 214 14.48 -16.19 1.20
CA TYR A 214 14.87 -16.35 2.60
C TYR A 214 15.76 -15.22 3.08
N GLY A 215 15.66 -14.88 4.33
CA GLY A 215 16.15 -13.67 4.93
C GLY A 215 17.63 -13.34 4.75
N LYS A 216 18.51 -14.32 4.68
CA LYS A 216 19.90 -14.13 4.28
C LYS A 216 20.23 -15.07 3.15
N TYR A 217 19.82 -14.70 1.95
CA TYR A 217 20.28 -15.39 0.79
C TYR A 217 21.77 -15.14 0.61
N ALA A 218 22.53 -16.17 0.79
CA ALA A 218 23.92 -16.20 0.37
C ALA A 218 24.05 -16.98 -0.92
N PRO A 219 24.95 -16.59 -1.82
CA PRO A 219 25.17 -17.33 -3.06
C PRO A 219 25.70 -18.74 -2.83
N THR A 220 26.13 -19.07 -1.61
CA THR A 220 26.53 -20.42 -1.21
C THR A 220 25.77 -20.89 0.03
N PRO A 221 25.48 -22.20 0.14
CA PRO A 221 24.81 -22.77 1.33
C PRO A 221 25.55 -22.54 2.64
N GLU A 222 26.87 -22.36 2.58
CA GLU A 222 27.72 -22.17 3.76
C GLU A 222 27.54 -20.77 4.37
N ASP A 223 27.15 -19.78 3.58
CA ASP A 223 26.92 -18.42 4.06
C ASP A 223 25.52 -18.24 4.68
N ASN A 224 24.69 -19.25 4.61
CA ASN A 224 23.30 -19.24 5.07
C ASN A 224 23.16 -19.58 6.59
N SER A 225 24.24 -19.43 7.34
CA SER A 225 24.31 -19.87 8.75
C SER A 225 23.58 -19.00 9.76
N GLU A 226 23.13 -17.80 9.36
CA GLU A 226 22.43 -16.89 10.26
C GLU A 226 21.12 -16.38 9.65
N GLY A 227 20.00 -16.99 9.97
CA GLY A 227 18.67 -16.45 9.70
C GLY A 227 17.93 -17.03 8.49
N SER A 228 18.28 -18.25 8.10
CA SER A 228 17.61 -19.01 7.03
C SER A 228 16.13 -19.31 7.29
N ASP A 229 15.67 -19.15 8.51
CA ASP A 229 14.29 -19.50 8.90
C ASP A 229 13.30 -18.36 8.70
N GLN A 230 13.77 -17.16 8.33
CA GLN A 230 12.90 -16.01 8.07
C GLN A 230 12.73 -15.81 6.57
N ALA A 231 11.75 -16.48 6.01
CA ALA A 231 11.29 -16.20 4.67
C ALA A 231 10.38 -14.98 4.69
N ILE A 232 10.62 -14.05 3.78
CA ILE A 232 9.75 -12.90 3.54
C ILE A 232 9.26 -12.96 2.11
N VAL A 233 7.96 -12.84 1.97
CA VAL A 233 7.25 -12.57 0.72
C VAL A 233 6.26 -11.47 1.04
N GLU A 234 6.45 -10.28 0.46
CA GLU A 234 5.65 -9.10 0.77
C GLU A 234 5.53 -8.14 -0.41
N ALA A 235 4.85 -7.02 -0.24
CA ALA A 235 4.66 -5.97 -1.23
C ALA A 235 4.22 -6.51 -2.61
N PRO A 236 3.17 -7.34 -2.70
CA PRO A 236 2.70 -7.79 -4.00
C PRO A 236 2.06 -6.64 -4.78
N PHE A 237 2.25 -6.64 -6.08
CA PHE A 237 1.57 -5.75 -7.01
C PHE A 237 1.12 -6.55 -8.23
N MET A 238 -0.17 -6.45 -8.57
CA MET A 238 -0.77 -7.24 -9.64
C MET A 238 -1.18 -6.36 -10.81
N PHE A 239 -0.80 -6.76 -12.03
CA PHE A 239 -1.08 -5.99 -13.25
C PHE A 239 -1.18 -6.88 -14.48
N GLU A 240 -1.86 -6.39 -15.50
CA GLU A 240 -1.90 -7.05 -16.82
C GLU A 240 -0.95 -6.37 -17.79
N HIS A 241 -0.28 -7.17 -18.61
CA HIS A 241 0.48 -6.69 -19.76
C HIS A 241 0.49 -7.74 -20.86
N GLY A 242 0.11 -7.36 -22.08
CA GLY A 242 -0.02 -8.27 -23.20
C GLY A 242 -1.00 -9.40 -22.91
N ASP A 243 -0.53 -10.62 -23.08
CA ASP A 243 -1.32 -11.87 -22.90
C ASP A 243 -1.22 -12.46 -21.48
N TYR A 244 -0.69 -11.70 -20.52
CA TYR A 244 -0.41 -12.20 -19.17
C TYR A 244 -0.92 -11.29 -18.10
N VAL A 245 -1.25 -11.89 -16.97
CA VAL A 245 -1.34 -11.24 -15.67
C VAL A 245 -0.07 -11.53 -14.88
N TYR A 246 0.46 -10.51 -14.23
CA TYR A 246 1.71 -10.55 -13.48
C TYR A 246 1.48 -10.23 -12.02
N ILE A 247 2.26 -10.85 -11.16
CA ILE A 247 2.42 -10.45 -9.78
C ILE A 247 3.90 -10.16 -9.55
N ALA A 248 4.22 -8.90 -9.27
CA ALA A 248 5.51 -8.51 -8.72
C ALA A 248 5.44 -8.58 -7.20
N TYR A 249 6.48 -9.05 -6.54
CA TYR A 249 6.55 -9.13 -5.08
C TYR A 249 7.98 -9.00 -4.58
N ALA A 250 8.14 -8.61 -3.35
CA ALA A 250 9.43 -8.55 -2.68
C ALA A 250 9.73 -9.83 -1.91
N GLY A 251 10.98 -10.23 -1.91
CA GLY A 251 11.47 -11.39 -1.16
C GLY A 251 12.71 -11.06 -0.35
N ALA A 252 13.06 -11.95 0.54
CA ALA A 252 14.16 -11.85 1.51
C ALA A 252 13.97 -10.74 2.58
N THR A 253 14.91 -10.60 3.50
CA THR A 253 14.86 -9.54 4.54
C THR A 253 15.06 -8.15 3.96
N VAL A 254 14.47 -7.16 4.63
CA VAL A 254 14.54 -5.73 4.27
C VAL A 254 15.95 -5.18 4.53
N ASP A 255 16.91 -5.70 3.78
CA ASP A 255 18.32 -5.33 3.84
C ASP A 255 18.95 -5.42 2.44
N LYS A 256 20.26 -5.58 2.36
CA LYS A 256 20.99 -5.73 1.10
C LYS A 256 20.58 -6.93 0.22
N TYR A 257 19.82 -7.87 0.76
CA TYR A 257 19.33 -9.06 0.04
C TYR A 257 17.90 -8.91 -0.46
N TYR A 258 17.22 -7.85 -0.05
CA TYR A 258 15.86 -7.56 -0.49
C TYR A 258 15.81 -7.45 -2.01
N ASN A 259 14.90 -8.19 -2.62
CA ASN A 259 14.84 -8.33 -4.07
C ASN A 259 13.38 -8.29 -4.57
N THR A 260 13.24 -7.95 -5.84
CA THR A 260 11.94 -7.95 -6.52
C THR A 260 11.86 -9.16 -7.45
N ASN A 261 10.78 -9.89 -7.34
CA ASN A 261 10.48 -11.09 -8.10
C ASN A 261 9.19 -10.90 -8.89
N VAL A 262 9.02 -11.69 -9.94
CA VAL A 262 7.82 -11.64 -10.79
C VAL A 262 7.37 -13.04 -11.12
N MET A 263 6.08 -13.30 -10.93
CA MET A 263 5.40 -14.46 -11.47
C MET A 263 4.33 -14.03 -12.48
N ARG A 264 3.88 -14.95 -13.33
CA ARG A 264 2.83 -14.64 -14.29
C ARG A 264 1.96 -15.87 -14.60
N ALA A 265 0.74 -15.59 -15.02
CA ALA A 265 -0.18 -16.55 -15.61
C ALA A 265 -0.74 -16.00 -16.92
N ALA A 266 -1.38 -16.84 -17.71
CA ALA A 266 -2.11 -16.37 -18.89
C ALA A 266 -3.20 -15.36 -18.45
N LYS A 267 -3.45 -14.36 -19.28
CA LYS A 267 -4.44 -13.29 -18.97
C LYS A 267 -5.84 -13.83 -18.67
N ASN A 268 -6.21 -14.93 -19.30
CA ASN A 268 -7.49 -15.62 -19.12
C ASN A 268 -7.46 -16.75 -18.09
N ALA A 269 -6.38 -16.86 -17.31
CA ALA A 269 -6.32 -17.84 -16.23
C ALA A 269 -7.44 -17.59 -15.22
N ASP A 270 -7.95 -18.66 -14.65
CA ASP A 270 -8.82 -18.60 -13.49
C ASP A 270 -8.02 -18.08 -12.29
N LEU A 271 -8.56 -17.08 -11.61
CA LEU A 271 -7.93 -16.41 -10.48
C LEU A 271 -8.76 -16.60 -9.22
#